data_527a20fc07d4483be5fd06908a2b1350
#
_entry.id   527a20fc07d4483be5fd06908a2b1350
#
_cell.length_a   1.000
_cell.length_b   1.000
_cell.length_c   1.000
_cell.angle_alpha   90.00
_cell.angle_beta   90.00
_cell.angle_gamma   90.00
#
_symmetry.space_group_name_H-M   'P 1'
#
loop_
_entity.id
_entity.type
_entity.pdbx_description
1 polymer ?
#
loop_
_entity_poly.entity_id
_entity_poly.type
_entity_poly.pdbx_seq_one_letter_code
_entity_poly.pdbx_strand_id
1 'polypeptide(L)'
;SLRMQEKILRTIEYGEIQRVGGNETLRVDVRIVGSTNADLQSLAADGRFRKDLLDRLAFDVITVPPLRERVEDILPLAHAFAINMASELKWSLFPGFSARATSAMLRNKWPGNVRELRFAIERSVYRSADPDRPISEISLDPFDSPFKIAEVPSKDRPAVARRKAPLLPADLKQRLIDTEVDLLEAALEKARYNQRLAADLLGLSYHQFRGRLRKLDISSRPGTV
;
A
#
# COMPACT_ATOMS: atom_id res chain seq x y z
N SER A 1 -14.53 15.71 -9.39
CA SER A 1 -14.43 16.10 -10.80
C SER A 1 -13.90 17.53 -10.92
N LEU A 2 -13.28 17.90 -12.03
CA LEU A 2 -12.75 19.24 -12.27
C LEU A 2 -13.84 20.33 -12.20
N ARG A 3 -15.07 20.01 -12.63
CA ARG A 3 -16.23 20.92 -12.50
C ARG A 3 -16.58 21.26 -11.05
N MET A 4 -16.45 20.28 -10.14
CA MET A 4 -16.68 20.55 -8.71
C MET A 4 -15.56 21.39 -8.11
N GLN A 5 -14.34 21.19 -8.54
CA GLN A 5 -13.20 21.99 -8.09
C GLN A 5 -13.37 23.47 -8.52
N GLU A 6 -13.90 23.74 -9.71
CA GLU A 6 -14.21 25.08 -10.16
C GLU A 6 -15.29 25.77 -9.29
N LYS A 7 -16.33 25.03 -8.91
CA LYS A 7 -17.35 25.57 -8.00
C LYS A 7 -16.79 25.88 -6.62
N ILE A 8 -15.92 25.00 -6.08
CA ILE A 8 -15.25 25.23 -4.79
C ILE A 8 -14.34 26.47 -4.88
N LEU A 9 -13.59 26.62 -5.99
CA LEU A 9 -12.74 27.79 -6.21
C LEU A 9 -13.55 29.08 -6.17
N ARG A 10 -14.71 29.15 -6.86
CA ARG A 10 -15.60 30.31 -6.80
C ARG A 10 -16.10 30.60 -5.39
N THR A 11 -16.39 29.56 -4.60
CA THR A 11 -16.79 29.73 -3.21
C THR A 11 -15.68 30.32 -2.36
N ILE A 12 -14.42 29.88 -2.58
CA ILE A 12 -13.26 30.39 -1.84
C ILE A 12 -12.93 31.84 -2.24
N GLU A 13 -12.99 32.16 -3.53
CA GLU A 13 -12.56 33.46 -4.04
C GLU A 13 -13.62 34.55 -3.88
N TYR A 14 -14.88 34.21 -4.12
CA TYR A 14 -15.96 35.20 -4.20
C TYR A 14 -17.06 35.04 -3.14
N GLY A 15 -17.01 33.98 -2.34
CA GLY A 15 -18.08 33.66 -1.40
C GLY A 15 -19.39 33.30 -2.11
N GLU A 16 -19.32 32.76 -3.32
CA GLU A 16 -20.49 32.47 -4.14
C GLU A 16 -20.72 30.96 -4.29
N ILE A 17 -21.96 30.56 -4.06
CA ILE A 17 -22.39 29.17 -4.28
C ILE A 17 -23.65 29.15 -5.17
N GLN A 18 -23.83 28.05 -5.89
CA GLN A 18 -25.06 27.74 -6.61
C GLN A 18 -25.63 26.43 -6.11
N ARG A 19 -26.93 26.39 -5.87
CA ARG A 19 -27.62 25.12 -5.53
C ARG A 19 -27.51 24.14 -6.68
N VAL A 20 -27.47 22.85 -6.37
CA VAL A 20 -27.51 21.79 -7.39
C VAL A 20 -28.87 21.85 -8.09
N GLY A 21 -28.84 21.99 -9.42
CA GLY A 21 -30.08 22.16 -10.24
C GLY A 21 -30.69 23.57 -10.24
N GLY A 22 -30.08 24.54 -9.55
CA GLY A 22 -30.50 25.92 -9.56
C GLY A 22 -29.51 26.83 -10.30
N ASN A 23 -29.99 27.95 -10.82
CA ASN A 23 -29.17 28.99 -11.52
C ASN A 23 -28.91 30.21 -10.62
N GLU A 24 -29.54 30.27 -9.45
CA GLU A 24 -29.40 31.39 -8.54
C GLU A 24 -28.08 31.35 -7.80
N THR A 25 -27.35 32.48 -7.80
CA THR A 25 -26.10 32.62 -7.07
C THR A 25 -26.39 33.19 -5.68
N LEU A 26 -25.97 32.49 -4.66
CA LEU A 26 -26.07 32.87 -3.26
C LEU A 26 -24.71 33.31 -2.74
N ARG A 27 -24.66 34.42 -2.02
CA ARG A 27 -23.46 34.84 -1.28
C ARG A 27 -23.44 34.20 0.09
N VAL A 28 -22.27 33.64 0.43
CA VAL A 28 -22.04 32.96 1.71
C VAL A 28 -20.72 33.43 2.33
N ASP A 29 -20.72 33.51 3.65
CA ASP A 29 -19.50 33.70 4.43
C ASP A 29 -19.19 32.36 5.10
N VAL A 30 -18.14 31.67 4.61
CA VAL A 30 -17.78 30.32 5.00
C VAL A 30 -16.29 30.17 5.22
N ARG A 31 -15.91 29.42 6.25
CA ARG A 31 -14.54 28.92 6.42
C ARG A 31 -14.45 27.52 5.86
N ILE A 32 -13.51 27.31 4.94
CA ILE A 32 -13.29 26.00 4.30
C ILE A 32 -12.08 25.32 4.95
N VAL A 33 -12.28 24.10 5.37
CA VAL A 33 -11.21 23.21 5.85
C VAL A 33 -11.26 21.93 5.02
N GLY A 34 -10.19 21.67 4.27
CA GLY A 34 -10.02 20.45 3.48
C GLY A 34 -9.20 19.42 4.24
N SER A 35 -9.54 18.15 4.13
CA SER A 35 -8.70 17.04 4.61
C SER A 35 -8.53 16.00 3.53
N THR A 36 -7.31 15.49 3.40
CA THR A 36 -6.97 14.48 2.39
C THR A 36 -5.76 13.65 2.84
N ASN A 37 -5.69 12.43 2.35
CA ASN A 37 -4.49 11.58 2.42
C ASN A 37 -3.76 11.47 1.07
N ALA A 38 -4.25 12.19 0.04
CA ALA A 38 -3.65 12.19 -1.29
C ALA A 38 -2.57 13.26 -1.40
N ASP A 39 -1.54 12.99 -2.19
CA ASP A 39 -0.55 13.98 -2.59
C ASP A 39 -1.19 14.93 -3.63
N LEU A 40 -1.67 16.08 -3.14
CA LEU A 40 -2.33 17.08 -3.99
C LEU A 40 -1.35 17.74 -4.97
N GLN A 41 -0.06 17.84 -4.64
CA GLN A 41 0.94 18.43 -5.53
C GLN A 41 1.16 17.54 -6.76
N SER A 42 1.32 16.23 -6.55
CA SER A 42 1.40 15.26 -7.65
C SER A 42 0.11 15.24 -8.48
N LEU A 43 -1.05 15.30 -7.85
CA LEU A 43 -2.34 15.37 -8.56
C LEU A 43 -2.49 16.64 -9.37
N ALA A 44 -1.96 17.77 -8.92
CA ALA A 44 -1.97 19.03 -9.66
C ALA A 44 -1.00 18.99 -10.84
N ALA A 45 0.17 18.38 -10.68
CA ALA A 45 1.11 18.16 -11.77
C ALA A 45 0.53 17.27 -12.89
N ASP A 46 -0.25 16.25 -12.51
CA ASP A 46 -0.96 15.34 -13.42
C ASP A 46 -2.25 15.95 -14.04
N GLY A 47 -2.60 17.18 -13.71
CA GLY A 47 -3.83 17.83 -14.18
C GLY A 47 -5.14 17.26 -13.60
N ARG A 48 -5.05 16.39 -12.59
CA ARG A 48 -6.21 15.78 -11.91
C ARG A 48 -6.75 16.64 -10.77
N PHE A 49 -5.95 17.59 -10.31
CA PHE A 49 -6.33 18.62 -9.36
C PHE A 49 -5.96 20.00 -9.93
N ARG A 50 -6.82 21.00 -9.75
CA ARG A 50 -6.56 22.36 -10.26
C ARG A 50 -5.49 23.02 -9.40
N LYS A 51 -4.48 23.58 -10.05
CA LYS A 51 -3.37 24.25 -9.37
C LYS A 51 -3.83 25.52 -8.63
N ASP A 52 -4.72 26.30 -9.27
CA ASP A 52 -5.29 27.51 -8.67
C ASP A 52 -6.10 27.22 -7.40
N LEU A 53 -6.87 26.11 -7.39
CA LEU A 53 -7.57 25.67 -6.19
C LEU A 53 -6.59 25.19 -5.09
N LEU A 54 -5.52 24.49 -5.48
CA LEU A 54 -4.48 24.06 -4.54
C LEU A 54 -3.84 25.27 -3.87
N ASP A 55 -3.45 26.29 -4.63
CA ASP A 55 -2.81 27.50 -4.13
C ASP A 55 -3.71 28.24 -3.12
N ARG A 56 -5.03 28.20 -3.32
CA ARG A 56 -5.99 28.82 -2.39
C ARG A 56 -6.24 27.99 -1.12
N LEU A 57 -6.25 26.68 -1.26
CA LEU A 57 -6.46 25.78 -0.10
C LEU A 57 -5.19 25.62 0.75
N ALA A 58 -4.02 25.69 0.14
CA ALA A 58 -2.74 25.47 0.80
C ALA A 58 -2.18 26.72 1.52
N PHE A 59 -3.02 27.71 1.82
CA PHE A 59 -2.62 28.89 2.59
C PHE A 59 -2.04 28.52 3.97
N ASP A 60 -2.66 27.53 4.62
CA ASP A 60 -2.16 26.95 5.87
C ASP A 60 -2.37 25.42 5.83
N VAL A 61 -1.30 24.66 5.99
CA VAL A 61 -1.30 23.20 5.88
C VAL A 61 -0.85 22.56 7.18
N ILE A 62 -1.76 21.83 7.80
CA ILE A 62 -1.47 21.06 9.01
C ILE A 62 -1.26 19.60 8.62
N THR A 63 -0.06 19.09 8.85
CA THR A 63 0.25 17.68 8.66
C THR A 63 -0.02 16.92 9.96
N VAL A 64 -0.97 15.99 9.90
CA VAL A 64 -1.28 15.11 11.04
C VAL A 64 -0.32 13.90 11.00
N PRO A 65 0.57 13.72 12.01
CA PRO A 65 1.48 12.61 12.03
C PRO A 65 0.74 11.27 12.17
N PRO A 66 1.21 10.20 11.52
CA PRO A 66 0.63 8.88 11.67
C PRO A 66 0.86 8.33 13.09
N LEU A 67 0.02 7.38 13.51
CA LEU A 67 0.03 6.84 14.87
C LEU A 67 1.39 6.23 15.28
N ARG A 68 2.15 5.68 14.33
CA ARG A 68 3.51 5.15 14.57
C ARG A 68 4.54 6.21 14.96
N GLU A 69 4.28 7.49 14.66
CA GLU A 69 5.14 8.63 15.05
C GLU A 69 4.71 9.28 16.38
N ARG A 70 3.60 8.80 16.96
CA ARG A 70 3.06 9.26 18.25
C ARG A 70 2.64 8.06 19.10
N VAL A 71 3.64 7.25 19.43
CA VAL A 71 3.46 5.97 20.12
C VAL A 71 2.81 6.13 21.49
N GLU A 72 3.05 7.27 22.14
CA GLU A 72 2.44 7.66 23.43
C GLU A 72 0.92 7.74 23.37
N ASP A 73 0.32 8.02 22.21
CA ASP A 73 -1.14 8.10 22.05
C ASP A 73 -1.81 6.73 21.96
N ILE A 74 -1.06 5.68 21.65
CA ILE A 74 -1.63 4.34 21.39
C ILE A 74 -2.40 3.83 22.59
N LEU A 75 -1.82 3.85 23.78
CA LEU A 75 -2.45 3.30 24.96
C LEU A 75 -3.63 4.14 25.46
N PRO A 76 -3.55 5.48 25.57
CA PRO A 76 -4.69 6.32 25.89
C PRO A 76 -5.87 6.10 24.93
N LEU A 77 -5.62 6.05 23.62
CA LEU A 77 -6.66 5.79 22.61
C LEU A 77 -7.24 4.38 22.76
N ALA A 78 -6.39 3.37 22.96
CA ALA A 78 -6.85 2.00 23.16
C ALA A 78 -7.74 1.86 24.38
N HIS A 79 -7.39 2.49 25.51
CA HIS A 79 -8.21 2.52 26.71
C HIS A 79 -9.57 3.21 26.46
N ALA A 80 -9.58 4.35 25.77
CA ALA A 80 -10.81 5.06 25.46
C ALA A 80 -11.75 4.20 24.59
N PHE A 81 -11.23 3.54 23.55
CA PHE A 81 -12.04 2.65 22.71
C PHE A 81 -12.52 1.41 23.45
N ALA A 82 -11.70 0.85 24.33
CA ALA A 82 -12.08 -0.32 25.11
C ALA A 82 -13.17 0.00 26.12
N ILE A 83 -13.09 1.14 26.82
CA ILE A 83 -14.11 1.60 27.74
C ILE A 83 -15.44 1.84 27.04
N ASN A 84 -15.41 2.49 25.88
CA ASN A 84 -16.60 2.73 25.08
C ASN A 84 -17.26 1.40 24.66
N MET A 85 -16.48 0.44 24.17
CA MET A 85 -16.98 -0.86 23.76
C MET A 85 -17.51 -1.68 24.95
N ALA A 86 -16.81 -1.67 26.08
CA ALA A 86 -17.26 -2.31 27.32
C ALA A 86 -18.61 -1.73 27.79
N SER A 87 -18.79 -0.41 27.70
CA SER A 87 -20.05 0.27 27.99
C SER A 87 -21.18 -0.17 27.05
N GLU A 88 -20.92 -0.30 25.74
CA GLU A 88 -21.90 -0.81 24.77
C GLU A 88 -22.31 -2.25 25.08
N LEU A 89 -21.36 -3.08 25.56
CA LEU A 89 -21.59 -4.45 25.99
C LEU A 89 -22.21 -4.57 27.39
N LYS A 90 -22.47 -3.42 28.05
CA LYS A 90 -23.02 -3.33 29.44
C LYS A 90 -22.13 -4.00 30.50
N TRP A 91 -20.81 -3.98 30.29
CA TRP A 91 -19.88 -4.40 31.34
C TRP A 91 -19.89 -3.36 32.47
N SER A 92 -19.77 -3.83 33.72
CA SER A 92 -19.70 -2.95 34.88
C SER A 92 -18.45 -2.10 34.92
N LEU A 93 -17.33 -2.65 34.45
CA LEU A 93 -16.02 -2.00 34.38
C LEU A 93 -15.18 -2.64 33.27
N PHE A 94 -14.32 -1.85 32.64
CA PHE A 94 -13.27 -2.41 31.75
C PHE A 94 -12.05 -2.81 32.61
N PRO A 95 -11.64 -4.11 32.63
CA PRO A 95 -10.60 -4.60 33.53
C PRO A 95 -9.16 -4.25 33.07
N GLY A 96 -9.02 -3.59 31.93
CA GLY A 96 -7.71 -3.18 31.39
C GLY A 96 -7.10 -4.18 30.39
N PHE A 97 -5.84 -3.91 30.06
CA PHE A 97 -5.03 -4.75 29.17
C PHE A 97 -3.92 -5.43 29.94
N SER A 98 -3.60 -6.66 29.58
CA SER A 98 -2.41 -7.34 30.11
C SER A 98 -1.11 -6.75 29.56
N ALA A 99 0.02 -7.01 30.20
CA ALA A 99 1.34 -6.59 29.69
C ALA A 99 1.64 -7.14 28.29
N ARG A 100 1.15 -8.34 27.97
CA ARG A 100 1.29 -8.97 26.63
C ARG A 100 0.50 -8.16 25.58
N ALA A 101 -0.74 -7.83 25.86
CA ALA A 101 -1.59 -7.03 24.97
C ALA A 101 -1.01 -5.62 24.76
N THR A 102 -0.59 -4.96 25.84
CA THR A 102 0.08 -3.64 25.80
C THR A 102 1.33 -3.69 24.88
N SER A 103 2.21 -4.68 25.09
CA SER A 103 3.40 -4.83 24.27
C SER A 103 3.08 -5.11 22.79
N ALA A 104 2.02 -5.85 22.49
CA ALA A 104 1.58 -6.11 21.12
C ALA A 104 1.09 -4.83 20.44
N MET A 105 0.32 -3.99 21.13
CA MET A 105 -0.15 -2.70 20.62
C MET A 105 1.00 -1.73 20.30
N LEU A 106 2.00 -1.64 21.17
CA LEU A 106 3.14 -0.73 21.00
C LEU A 106 4.09 -1.18 19.87
N ARG A 107 4.19 -2.49 19.60
CA ARG A 107 5.03 -3.03 18.51
C ARG A 107 4.38 -2.96 17.14
N ASN A 108 3.07 -2.82 17.06
CA ASN A 108 2.38 -2.77 15.78
C ASN A 108 2.55 -1.41 15.10
N LYS A 109 2.74 -1.41 13.77
CA LYS A 109 2.97 -0.19 12.97
C LYS A 109 1.70 0.62 12.67
N TRP A 110 0.54 0.03 12.85
CA TRP A 110 -0.76 0.64 12.63
C TRP A 110 -0.88 1.35 11.27
N PRO A 111 -0.74 0.64 10.12
CA PRO A 111 -0.83 1.25 8.80
C PRO A 111 -2.18 1.95 8.56
N GLY A 112 -3.28 1.45 9.16
CA GLY A 112 -4.60 2.08 9.16
C GLY A 112 -4.79 3.13 10.25
N ASN A 113 -3.70 3.53 10.94
CA ASN A 113 -3.69 4.56 12.00
C ASN A 113 -4.73 4.28 13.10
N VAL A 114 -5.35 5.35 13.60
CA VAL A 114 -6.35 5.31 14.70
C VAL A 114 -7.56 4.44 14.34
N ARG A 115 -7.95 4.38 13.07
CA ARG A 115 -9.09 3.54 12.65
C ARG A 115 -8.79 2.04 12.81
N GLU A 116 -7.60 1.62 12.44
CA GLU A 116 -7.16 0.23 12.61
C GLU A 116 -7.05 -0.12 14.10
N LEU A 117 -6.42 0.74 14.90
CA LEU A 117 -6.34 0.59 16.35
C LEU A 117 -7.73 0.43 16.95
N ARG A 118 -8.66 1.34 16.65
CA ARG A 118 -10.02 1.30 17.14
C ARG A 118 -10.69 -0.04 16.87
N PHE A 119 -10.70 -0.50 15.60
CA PHE A 119 -11.34 -1.76 15.26
C PHE A 119 -10.66 -2.99 15.88
N ALA A 120 -9.33 -2.97 16.04
CA ALA A 120 -8.62 -4.04 16.70
C ALA A 120 -9.01 -4.12 18.20
N ILE A 121 -9.12 -2.98 18.88
CA ILE A 121 -9.51 -2.92 20.28
C ILE A 121 -10.96 -3.31 20.48
N GLU A 122 -11.90 -2.70 19.74
CA GLU A 122 -13.34 -3.02 19.83
C GLU A 122 -13.57 -4.52 19.61
N ARG A 123 -12.92 -5.12 18.62
CA ARG A 123 -12.99 -6.55 18.35
C ARG A 123 -12.42 -7.41 19.48
N SER A 124 -11.30 -6.97 20.06
CA SER A 124 -10.67 -7.72 21.16
C SER A 124 -11.54 -7.72 22.41
N VAL A 125 -12.17 -6.60 22.73
CA VAL A 125 -13.14 -6.50 23.84
C VAL A 125 -14.39 -7.33 23.53
N TYR A 126 -14.95 -7.23 22.33
CA TYR A 126 -16.13 -8.00 21.91
C TYR A 126 -15.89 -9.53 21.96
N ARG A 127 -14.69 -9.99 21.61
CA ARG A 127 -14.32 -11.42 21.63
C ARG A 127 -13.92 -11.93 23.01
N SER A 128 -13.75 -11.04 24.00
CA SER A 128 -13.41 -11.47 25.35
C SER A 128 -14.57 -12.25 25.97
N ALA A 129 -14.26 -13.45 26.42
CA ALA A 129 -15.27 -14.32 27.05
C ALA A 129 -15.53 -13.94 28.51
N ASP A 130 -14.64 -13.20 29.16
CA ASP A 130 -14.68 -12.89 30.59
C ASP A 130 -14.51 -11.36 30.79
N PRO A 131 -15.58 -10.65 31.20
CA PRO A 131 -15.53 -9.21 31.42
C PRO A 131 -14.72 -8.79 32.65
N ASP A 132 -14.38 -9.73 33.55
CA ASP A 132 -13.66 -9.42 34.79
C ASP A 132 -12.14 -9.62 34.65
N ARG A 133 -11.67 -10.13 33.51
CA ARG A 133 -10.23 -10.36 33.25
C ARG A 133 -9.66 -9.38 32.26
N PRO A 134 -8.41 -8.91 32.47
CA PRO A 134 -7.72 -8.06 31.52
C PRO A 134 -7.61 -8.71 30.12
N ILE A 135 -7.80 -7.93 29.08
CA ILE A 135 -7.64 -8.38 27.70
C ILE A 135 -6.19 -8.86 27.48
N SER A 136 -6.00 -10.15 27.20
CA SER A 136 -4.69 -10.76 27.08
C SER A 136 -4.14 -10.73 25.65
N GLU A 137 -5.01 -10.69 24.65
CA GLU A 137 -4.64 -10.73 23.22
C GLU A 137 -5.38 -9.67 22.43
N ILE A 138 -4.66 -9.05 21.49
CA ILE A 138 -5.24 -8.08 20.56
C ILE A 138 -5.49 -8.75 19.22
N SER A 139 -6.74 -8.74 18.78
CA SER A 139 -7.15 -9.28 17.48
C SER A 139 -6.76 -8.32 16.35
N LEU A 140 -5.51 -8.41 15.87
CA LEU A 140 -4.97 -7.52 14.82
C LEU A 140 -5.56 -7.84 13.46
N ASP A 141 -5.62 -9.11 13.07
CA ASP A 141 -6.18 -9.56 11.81
C ASP A 141 -7.67 -9.95 11.99
N PRO A 142 -8.62 -9.25 11.33
CA PRO A 142 -10.03 -9.61 11.40
C PRO A 142 -10.34 -10.98 10.78
N PHE A 143 -9.49 -11.43 9.85
CA PHE A 143 -9.63 -12.68 9.11
C PHE A 143 -8.84 -13.84 9.76
N ASP A 144 -8.24 -13.59 10.93
CA ASP A 144 -7.56 -14.67 11.65
C ASP A 144 -8.58 -15.68 12.17
N SER A 145 -8.56 -16.85 11.58
CA SER A 145 -9.48 -17.95 11.87
C SER A 145 -8.69 -19.26 11.94
N PRO A 146 -8.94 -20.12 12.93
CA PRO A 146 -8.36 -21.47 12.96
C PRO A 146 -8.82 -22.33 11.77
N PHE A 147 -9.89 -21.90 11.08
CA PHE A 147 -10.41 -22.52 9.86
C PHE A 147 -9.99 -21.75 8.60
N LYS A 148 -8.85 -21.06 8.63
CA LYS A 148 -8.27 -20.57 7.36
C LYS A 148 -8.21 -21.78 6.43
N ILE A 149 -9.04 -21.79 5.39
CA ILE A 149 -8.83 -22.64 4.22
C ILE A 149 -7.38 -22.37 3.87
N ALA A 150 -6.52 -23.42 4.05
CA ALA A 150 -5.13 -23.31 3.69
C ALA A 150 -5.13 -22.60 2.33
N GLU A 151 -4.52 -21.44 2.26
CA GLU A 151 -4.36 -20.77 0.97
C GLU A 151 -3.84 -21.87 0.07
N VAL A 152 -4.69 -22.33 -0.86
CA VAL A 152 -4.20 -23.09 -1.99
C VAL A 152 -3.07 -22.21 -2.45
N PRO A 153 -1.78 -22.65 -2.34
CA PRO A 153 -0.70 -21.81 -2.74
C PRO A 153 -1.07 -21.38 -4.13
N SER A 154 -1.52 -20.16 -4.26
CA SER A 154 -1.76 -19.54 -5.55
C SER A 154 -0.36 -19.55 -6.14
N LYS A 155 -0.08 -20.68 -6.85
CA LYS A 155 1.05 -20.76 -7.75
C LYS A 155 0.96 -19.46 -8.52
N ASP A 156 1.87 -18.57 -8.19
CA ASP A 156 2.18 -17.42 -9.00
C ASP A 156 0.98 -16.55 -9.42
N ARG A 157 0.38 -15.84 -8.43
CA ARG A 157 0.21 -14.43 -8.75
C ARG A 157 1.56 -13.77 -8.44
N PRO A 158 2.39 -13.54 -9.45
CA PRO A 158 3.47 -12.61 -9.27
C PRO A 158 2.78 -11.36 -8.74
N ALA A 159 3.23 -10.86 -7.58
CA ALA A 159 2.92 -9.51 -7.18
C ALA A 159 3.00 -8.72 -8.49
N VAL A 160 1.87 -8.12 -8.89
CA VAL A 160 1.89 -7.20 -10.01
C VAL A 160 2.70 -6.04 -9.45
N ALA A 161 4.02 -6.25 -9.46
CA ALA A 161 4.95 -5.17 -9.41
C ALA A 161 4.42 -4.26 -10.51
N ARG A 162 3.91 -3.08 -10.11
CA ARG A 162 3.53 -2.03 -11.05
C ARG A 162 4.69 -2.01 -12.02
N ARG A 163 4.50 -2.59 -13.21
CA ARG A 163 5.47 -2.52 -14.29
C ARG A 163 5.71 -1.02 -14.42
N LYS A 164 6.84 -0.55 -13.90
CA LYS A 164 7.37 0.75 -14.30
C LYS A 164 7.23 0.72 -15.81
N ALA A 165 6.50 1.67 -16.35
CA ALA A 165 6.35 1.77 -17.80
C ALA A 165 7.74 1.51 -18.41
N PRO A 166 7.90 0.55 -19.29
CA PRO A 166 9.23 0.22 -19.80
C PRO A 166 9.78 1.51 -20.40
N LEU A 167 10.88 1.99 -19.83
CA LEU A 167 11.68 3.03 -20.47
C LEU A 167 11.96 2.46 -21.85
N LEU A 168 11.43 3.11 -22.89
CA LEU A 168 11.66 2.69 -24.26
C LEU A 168 13.18 2.69 -24.48
N PRO A 169 13.80 1.53 -24.77
CA PRO A 169 15.23 1.48 -24.99
C PRO A 169 15.56 2.30 -26.24
N ALA A 170 16.65 3.04 -26.19
CA ALA A 170 17.14 3.81 -27.33
C ALA A 170 17.42 2.91 -28.53
N ASP A 171 17.79 1.64 -28.31
CA ASP A 171 17.95 0.60 -29.30
C ASP A 171 17.32 -0.73 -28.82
N LEU A 172 16.18 -1.07 -29.42
CA LEU A 172 15.48 -2.33 -29.13
C LEU A 172 16.32 -3.55 -29.55
N LYS A 173 17.07 -3.47 -30.69
CA LYS A 173 17.88 -4.57 -31.15
C LYS A 173 18.98 -4.92 -30.17
N GLN A 174 19.68 -3.90 -29.64
CA GLN A 174 20.76 -4.10 -28.69
C GLN A 174 20.23 -4.73 -27.44
N ARG A 175 19.10 -4.23 -26.92
CA ARG A 175 18.49 -4.77 -25.69
C ARG A 175 18.00 -6.20 -25.79
N LEU A 176 17.53 -6.60 -26.96
CA LEU A 176 17.16 -7.99 -27.22
C LEU A 176 18.39 -8.90 -27.27
N ILE A 177 19.50 -8.44 -27.87
CA ILE A 177 20.78 -9.16 -27.88
C ILE A 177 21.32 -9.32 -26.46
N ASP A 178 21.36 -8.25 -25.67
CA ASP A 178 21.83 -8.27 -24.28
C ASP A 178 21.01 -9.25 -23.42
N THR A 179 19.69 -9.20 -23.55
CA THR A 179 18.80 -10.14 -22.84
C THR A 179 19.00 -11.59 -23.29
N GLU A 180 19.26 -11.82 -24.59
CA GLU A 180 19.52 -13.15 -25.12
C GLU A 180 20.86 -13.70 -24.60
N VAL A 181 21.88 -12.86 -24.51
CA VAL A 181 23.19 -13.21 -23.91
C VAL A 181 23.04 -13.61 -22.48
N ASP A 182 22.38 -12.76 -21.65
CA ASP A 182 22.16 -13.01 -20.22
C ASP A 182 21.45 -14.36 -19.98
N LEU A 183 20.43 -14.66 -20.78
CA LEU A 183 19.67 -15.91 -20.67
C LEU A 183 20.50 -17.15 -21.06
N LEU A 184 21.32 -17.05 -22.11
CA LEU A 184 22.18 -18.14 -22.55
C LEU A 184 23.29 -18.43 -21.54
N GLU A 185 23.91 -17.40 -20.97
CA GLU A 185 24.94 -17.52 -19.95
C GLU A 185 24.36 -18.09 -18.64
N ALA A 186 23.22 -17.59 -18.15
CA ALA A 186 22.55 -18.12 -16.98
C ALA A 186 22.17 -19.60 -17.14
N ALA A 187 21.73 -20.00 -18.34
CA ALA A 187 21.42 -21.40 -18.62
C ALA A 187 22.69 -22.29 -18.64
N LEU A 188 23.81 -21.80 -19.17
CA LEU A 188 25.10 -22.50 -19.16
C LEU A 188 25.60 -22.68 -17.72
N GLU A 189 25.59 -21.64 -16.90
CA GLU A 189 25.97 -21.72 -15.48
C GLU A 189 25.12 -22.75 -14.73
N LYS A 190 23.80 -22.66 -14.86
CA LYS A 190 22.86 -23.58 -14.19
C LYS A 190 23.04 -25.03 -14.64
N ALA A 191 23.39 -25.24 -15.91
CA ALA A 191 23.68 -26.54 -16.50
C ALA A 191 25.13 -26.99 -16.29
N ARG A 192 25.94 -26.27 -15.49
CA ARG A 192 27.38 -26.53 -15.31
C ARG A 192 28.12 -26.70 -16.65
N TYR A 193 27.85 -25.82 -17.60
CA TYR A 193 28.37 -25.78 -18.96
C TYR A 193 28.03 -27.00 -19.84
N ASN A 194 27.05 -27.81 -19.46
CA ASN A 194 26.49 -28.84 -20.31
C ASN A 194 25.50 -28.24 -21.30
N GLN A 195 25.92 -28.09 -22.55
CA GLN A 195 25.15 -27.44 -23.63
C GLN A 195 23.79 -28.10 -23.93
N ARG A 196 23.68 -29.44 -23.78
CA ARG A 196 22.41 -30.15 -24.01
C ARG A 196 21.41 -29.80 -22.91
N LEU A 197 21.85 -29.86 -21.67
CA LEU A 197 21.01 -29.51 -20.51
C LEU A 197 20.63 -28.02 -20.52
N ALA A 198 21.55 -27.13 -20.95
CA ALA A 198 21.27 -25.70 -21.06
C ALA A 198 20.23 -25.41 -22.16
N ALA A 199 20.29 -26.13 -23.28
CA ALA A 199 19.30 -26.03 -24.36
C ALA A 199 17.91 -26.44 -23.83
N ASP A 200 17.80 -27.56 -23.11
CA ASP A 200 16.55 -28.06 -22.54
C ASP A 200 15.95 -27.06 -21.54
N LEU A 201 16.77 -26.39 -20.71
CA LEU A 201 16.34 -25.36 -19.75
C LEU A 201 15.69 -24.15 -20.45
N LEU A 202 16.11 -23.83 -21.68
CA LEU A 202 15.56 -22.72 -22.47
C LEU A 202 14.50 -23.17 -23.51
N GLY A 203 14.13 -24.46 -23.51
CA GLY A 203 13.17 -25.00 -24.48
C GLY A 203 13.68 -24.97 -25.91
N LEU A 204 15.01 -24.99 -26.11
CA LEU A 204 15.65 -24.96 -27.41
C LEU A 204 16.21 -26.35 -27.81
N SER A 205 16.26 -26.66 -29.09
CA SER A 205 17.03 -27.79 -29.53
C SER A 205 18.53 -27.52 -29.39
N TYR A 206 19.33 -28.57 -29.21
CA TYR A 206 20.80 -28.46 -29.11
C TYR A 206 21.42 -27.66 -30.30
N HIS A 207 20.93 -27.88 -31.49
CA HIS A 207 21.43 -27.19 -32.70
C HIS A 207 21.08 -25.68 -32.67
N GLN A 208 19.89 -25.33 -32.24
CA GLN A 208 19.49 -23.94 -32.10
C GLN A 208 20.31 -23.24 -31.02
N PHE A 209 20.49 -23.86 -29.85
CA PHE A 209 21.29 -23.32 -28.75
C PHE A 209 22.75 -23.08 -29.20
N ARG A 210 23.38 -24.06 -29.81
CA ARG A 210 24.75 -23.93 -30.30
C ARG A 210 24.90 -22.87 -31.40
N GLY A 211 23.92 -22.75 -32.27
CA GLY A 211 23.88 -21.70 -33.31
C GLY A 211 23.84 -20.29 -32.70
N ARG A 212 23.06 -20.09 -31.62
CA ARG A 212 22.97 -18.81 -30.89
C ARG A 212 24.28 -18.48 -30.18
N LEU A 213 24.92 -19.44 -29.50
CA LEU A 213 26.22 -19.25 -28.86
C LEU A 213 27.29 -18.78 -29.85
N ARG A 214 27.34 -19.39 -31.04
CA ARG A 214 28.29 -18.99 -32.09
C ARG A 214 28.01 -17.60 -32.65
N LYS A 215 26.71 -17.26 -32.79
CA LYS A 215 26.32 -15.96 -33.36
C LYS A 215 26.64 -14.81 -32.43
N LEU A 216 26.60 -15.06 -31.10
CA LEU A 216 26.82 -14.08 -30.07
C LEU A 216 28.22 -14.17 -29.42
N ASP A 217 29.09 -15.01 -29.96
CA ASP A 217 30.47 -15.25 -29.48
C ASP A 217 30.61 -15.59 -27.98
N ILE A 218 29.62 -16.34 -27.46
CA ILE A 218 29.59 -16.72 -26.05
C ILE A 218 30.45 -17.96 -25.83
N SER A 219 31.40 -17.87 -24.86
CA SER A 219 32.25 -18.99 -24.46
C SER A 219 31.44 -20.10 -23.81
N SER A 220 31.59 -21.33 -24.31
CA SER A 220 30.94 -22.51 -23.73
C SER A 220 31.78 -23.23 -22.68
N ARG A 221 32.88 -22.62 -22.22
CA ARG A 221 33.77 -23.13 -21.16
C ARG A 221 33.77 -22.20 -19.97
N PRO A 222 33.91 -22.73 -18.73
CA PRO A 222 34.09 -21.86 -17.56
C PRO A 222 35.36 -21.02 -17.79
N GLY A 223 35.22 -19.69 -17.62
CA GLY A 223 36.36 -18.78 -17.67
C GLY A 223 37.38 -19.19 -16.62
N THR A 224 38.59 -19.48 -17.05
CA THR A 224 39.75 -19.63 -16.14
C THR A 224 40.07 -18.22 -15.66
N VAL A 225 39.79 -17.91 -14.40
CA VAL A 225 40.31 -16.74 -13.67
C VAL A 225 41.68 -17.10 -13.16
#